data_55a90937cb19baf6e9a964eeb321ea49
#
_entry.id   55a90937cb19baf6e9a964eeb321ea49
#
_cell.length_a   1.000
_cell.length_b   1.000
_cell.length_c   1.000
_cell.angle_alpha   90.00
_cell.angle_beta   90.00
_cell.angle_gamma   90.00
#
_symmetry.space_group_name_H-M   'P 1'
#
loop_
_entity.id
_entity.type
_entity.pdbx_description
1 polymer ?
#
loop_
_entity_poly.entity_id
_entity_poly.type
_entity_poly.pdbx_seq_one_letter_code
_entity_poly.pdbx_strand_id
1 'polypeptide(L)'
;MTPDVNLLVAAFRSDHAQHQTARTWLDHAREASAAGQQTLVLLPAVVSGFLRITTNPRVFSQPDDIADAIAFIDAVLATPGAAAATMADDWPALRALLLRIGRGGNLVTDAWIAASVQSSSEHLVTFDRDFLQLLPTRDLTVLQA
;
A
#
# COMPACT_ATOMS: atom_id res chain seq x y z
N MET A 1 -17.77 2.47 -3.14
CA MET A 1 -17.14 3.79 -2.92
C MET A 1 -15.65 3.60 -2.64
N THR A 2 -14.83 4.60 -2.92
CA THR A 2 -13.38 4.51 -2.85
C THR A 2 -12.84 5.72 -2.09
N PRO A 3 -12.04 5.55 -1.02
CA PRO A 3 -11.34 6.66 -0.39
C PRO A 3 -10.21 7.16 -1.28
N ASP A 4 -9.86 8.44 -1.16
CA ASP A 4 -8.62 8.99 -1.71
C ASP A 4 -7.45 8.79 -0.75
N VAL A 5 -6.23 8.98 -1.24
CA VAL A 5 -4.98 8.91 -0.45
C VAL A 5 -5.05 9.81 0.77
N ASN A 6 -5.46 11.08 0.59
CA ASN A 6 -5.51 12.07 1.67
C ASN A 6 -6.49 11.67 2.77
N LEU A 7 -7.60 11.05 2.40
CA LEU A 7 -8.59 10.58 3.36
C LEU A 7 -8.05 9.41 4.19
N LEU A 8 -7.38 8.43 3.55
CA LEU A 8 -6.76 7.33 4.28
C LEU A 8 -5.64 7.80 5.21
N VAL A 9 -4.78 8.72 4.75
CA VAL A 9 -3.72 9.33 5.58
C VAL A 9 -4.33 10.01 6.80
N ALA A 10 -5.36 10.84 6.61
CA ALA A 10 -6.04 11.53 7.69
C ALA A 10 -6.75 10.56 8.66
N ALA A 11 -7.37 9.49 8.15
CA ALA A 11 -8.02 8.48 8.99
C ALA A 11 -7.02 7.65 9.81
N PHE A 12 -5.81 7.44 9.30
CA PHE A 12 -4.75 6.68 9.95
C PHE A 12 -4.02 7.51 11.01
N ARG A 13 -3.60 8.73 10.66
CA ARG A 13 -2.78 9.59 11.52
C ARG A 13 -3.62 10.41 12.50
N SER A 14 -3.48 10.12 13.79
CA SER A 14 -4.22 10.83 14.86
C SER A 14 -3.81 12.31 15.04
N ASP A 15 -2.61 12.68 14.56
CA ASP A 15 -2.10 14.05 14.57
C ASP A 15 -2.58 14.88 13.36
N HIS A 16 -3.30 14.29 12.42
CA HIS A 16 -3.80 15.00 11.25
C HIS A 16 -5.01 15.89 11.59
N ALA A 17 -5.02 17.12 11.08
CA ALA A 17 -6.09 18.09 11.37
C ALA A 17 -7.50 17.60 11.04
N GLN A 18 -7.63 16.73 10.03
CA GLN A 18 -8.90 16.18 9.57
C GLN A 18 -9.15 14.74 10.08
N HIS A 19 -8.37 14.27 11.06
CA HIS A 19 -8.43 12.89 11.54
C HIS A 19 -9.85 12.45 11.92
N GLN A 20 -10.52 13.22 12.74
CA GLN A 20 -11.86 12.85 13.24
C GLN A 20 -12.88 12.73 12.10
N THR A 21 -12.87 13.66 11.15
CA THR A 21 -13.77 13.64 9.99
C THR A 21 -13.50 12.44 9.11
N ALA A 22 -12.24 12.20 8.79
CA ALA A 22 -11.82 11.07 7.95
C ALA A 22 -12.12 9.73 8.62
N ARG A 23 -11.88 9.63 9.92
CA ARG A 23 -12.17 8.43 10.70
C ARG A 23 -13.65 8.10 10.73
N THR A 24 -14.49 9.10 11.02
CA THR A 24 -15.94 8.94 11.01
C THR A 24 -16.46 8.49 9.65
N TRP A 25 -15.94 9.08 8.57
CA TRP A 25 -16.31 8.65 7.22
C TRP A 25 -15.91 7.20 6.95
N LEU A 26 -14.68 6.82 7.30
CA LEU A 26 -14.18 5.46 7.07
C LEU A 26 -15.00 4.42 7.87
N ASP A 27 -15.34 4.72 9.12
CA ASP A 27 -16.12 3.81 9.95
C ASP A 27 -17.53 3.62 9.36
N HIS A 28 -18.21 4.69 8.92
CA HIS A 28 -19.49 4.58 8.21
C HIS A 28 -19.36 3.81 6.89
N ALA A 29 -18.28 4.01 6.12
CA ALA A 29 -18.03 3.28 4.89
C ALA A 29 -17.86 1.77 5.14
N ARG A 30 -17.17 1.41 6.21
CA ARG A 30 -17.00 0.01 6.64
C ARG A 30 -18.33 -0.61 7.10
N GLU A 31 -19.13 0.12 7.90
CA GLU A 31 -20.44 -0.32 8.35
C GLU A 31 -21.38 -0.56 7.15
N ALA A 32 -21.46 0.38 6.22
CA ALA A 32 -22.28 0.25 5.01
C ALA A 32 -21.82 -0.91 4.11
N SER A 33 -20.50 -1.16 4.02
CA SER A 33 -19.94 -2.28 3.29
C SER A 33 -20.31 -3.61 3.96
N ALA A 34 -20.16 -3.71 5.28
CA ALA A 34 -20.51 -4.90 6.04
C ALA A 34 -22.01 -5.21 5.99
N ALA A 35 -22.84 -4.18 5.88
CA ALA A 35 -24.29 -4.31 5.70
C ALA A 35 -24.71 -4.65 4.26
N GLY A 36 -23.78 -4.73 3.32
CA GLY A 36 -24.07 -5.00 1.91
C GLY A 36 -24.76 -3.83 1.17
N GLN A 37 -24.75 -2.64 1.74
CA GLN A 37 -25.39 -1.45 1.15
C GLN A 37 -24.53 -0.85 0.04
N GLN A 38 -23.23 -0.91 0.16
CA GLN A 38 -22.26 -0.47 -0.85
C GLN A 38 -20.93 -1.23 -0.68
N THR A 39 -20.11 -1.26 -1.73
CA THR A 39 -18.78 -1.86 -1.66
C THR A 39 -17.74 -0.80 -1.33
N LEU A 40 -16.92 -1.03 -0.31
CA LEU A 40 -15.72 -0.24 -0.05
C LEU A 40 -14.57 -0.79 -0.88
N VAL A 41 -14.07 0.01 -1.83
CA VAL A 41 -13.04 -0.43 -2.79
C VAL A 41 -11.75 0.36 -2.56
N LEU A 42 -10.64 -0.34 -2.33
CA LEU A 42 -9.31 0.27 -2.30
C LEU A 42 -8.65 0.14 -3.68
N LEU A 43 -8.37 1.28 -4.30
CA LEU A 43 -7.65 1.31 -5.57
C LEU A 43 -6.14 1.13 -5.35
N PRO A 44 -5.44 0.40 -6.23
CA PRO A 44 -4.00 0.17 -6.14
C PRO A 44 -3.17 1.44 -5.98
N ALA A 45 -3.46 2.46 -6.79
CA ALA A 45 -2.79 3.75 -6.72
C ALA A 45 -2.98 4.45 -5.37
N VAL A 46 -4.16 4.29 -4.75
CA VAL A 46 -4.47 4.87 -3.43
C VAL A 46 -3.69 4.15 -2.34
N VAL A 47 -3.65 2.83 -2.36
CA VAL A 47 -2.88 2.04 -1.37
C VAL A 47 -1.38 2.36 -1.48
N SER A 48 -0.84 2.37 -2.69
CA SER A 48 0.56 2.75 -2.93
C SER A 48 0.87 4.17 -2.44
N GLY A 49 0.02 5.13 -2.79
CA GLY A 49 0.14 6.51 -2.35
C GLY A 49 0.09 6.66 -0.83
N PHE A 50 -0.84 5.97 -0.18
CA PHE A 50 -0.96 5.94 1.27
C PHE A 50 0.30 5.41 1.94
N LEU A 51 0.77 4.22 1.56
CA LEU A 51 1.98 3.62 2.12
C LEU A 51 3.21 4.51 1.92
N ARG A 52 3.37 5.05 0.71
CA ARG A 52 4.49 5.94 0.38
C ARG A 52 4.48 7.24 1.19
N ILE A 53 3.31 7.85 1.40
CA ILE A 53 3.21 9.13 2.11
C ILE A 53 3.41 8.94 3.61
N THR A 54 2.74 7.97 4.23
CA THR A 54 2.79 7.79 5.69
C THR A 54 4.17 7.37 6.18
N THR A 55 4.93 6.65 5.37
CA THR A 55 6.28 6.16 5.73
C THR A 55 7.42 7.06 5.24
N ASN A 56 7.11 8.24 4.68
CA ASN A 56 8.13 9.10 4.07
C ASN A 56 8.63 10.17 5.06
N PRO A 57 9.92 10.14 5.47
CA PRO A 57 10.51 11.11 6.37
C PRO A 57 10.63 12.52 5.77
N ARG A 58 10.42 12.68 4.45
CA ARG A 58 10.36 13.99 3.82
C ARG A 58 8.96 14.63 3.91
N VAL A 59 7.94 13.83 4.21
CA VAL A 59 6.55 14.29 4.38
C VAL A 59 6.26 14.53 5.86
N PHE A 60 6.64 13.58 6.72
CA PHE A 60 6.43 13.64 8.16
C PHE A 60 7.77 13.58 8.89
N SER A 61 7.96 14.46 9.87
CA SER A 61 9.16 14.45 10.75
C SER A 61 9.24 13.16 11.57
N GLN A 62 8.09 12.58 11.88
CA GLN A 62 7.96 11.27 12.50
C GLN A 62 7.10 10.40 11.55
N PRO A 63 7.71 9.73 10.56
CA PRO A 63 6.99 8.84 9.66
C PRO A 63 6.52 7.60 10.40
N ASP A 64 5.42 7.04 9.93
CA ASP A 64 4.90 5.80 10.49
C ASP A 64 5.74 4.59 10.09
N ASP A 65 5.71 3.55 10.91
CA ASP A 65 6.29 2.27 10.55
C ASP A 65 5.49 1.63 9.41
N ILE A 66 6.20 1.01 8.45
CA ILE A 66 5.56 0.36 7.30
C ILE A 66 4.65 -0.80 7.74
N ALA A 67 4.99 -1.49 8.83
CA ALA A 67 4.16 -2.58 9.35
C ALA A 67 2.83 -2.07 9.89
N ASP A 68 2.81 -0.92 10.58
CA ASP A 68 1.59 -0.29 11.09
C ASP A 68 0.71 0.21 9.95
N ALA A 69 1.32 0.84 8.94
CA ALA A 69 0.60 1.29 7.74
C ALA A 69 -0.04 0.11 6.97
N ILE A 70 0.67 -1.01 6.83
CA ILE A 70 0.14 -2.24 6.22
C ILE A 70 -1.00 -2.81 7.07
N ALA A 71 -0.83 -2.89 8.38
CA ALA A 71 -1.86 -3.42 9.29
C ALA A 71 -3.17 -2.60 9.20
N PHE A 72 -3.06 -1.29 9.00
CA PHE A 72 -4.24 -0.44 8.75
C PHE A 72 -4.96 -0.83 7.45
N ILE A 73 -4.24 -1.01 6.35
CA ILE A 73 -4.83 -1.46 5.07
C ILE A 73 -5.45 -2.86 5.21
N ASP A 74 -4.76 -3.79 5.86
CA ASP A 74 -5.27 -5.13 6.15
C ASP A 74 -6.60 -5.07 6.94
N ALA A 75 -6.67 -4.20 7.96
CA ALA A 75 -7.89 -4.01 8.75
C ALA A 75 -9.07 -3.43 7.95
N VAL A 76 -8.79 -2.54 6.99
CA VAL A 76 -9.82 -2.02 6.09
C VAL A 76 -10.31 -3.11 5.14
N LEU A 77 -9.39 -3.88 4.54
CA LEU A 77 -9.72 -4.96 3.62
C LEU A 77 -10.40 -6.17 4.30
N ALA A 78 -10.17 -6.36 5.60
CA ALA A 78 -10.87 -7.38 6.38
C ALA A 78 -12.34 -7.05 6.64
N THR A 79 -12.80 -5.85 6.32
CA THR A 79 -14.22 -5.47 6.42
C THR A 79 -15.04 -6.30 5.44
N PRO A 80 -16.15 -6.95 5.87
CA PRO A 80 -17.04 -7.65 4.93
C PRO A 80 -17.49 -6.73 3.78
N GLY A 81 -17.42 -7.24 2.55
CA GLY A 81 -17.77 -6.48 1.35
C GLY A 81 -16.71 -5.47 0.88
N ALA A 82 -15.63 -5.25 1.63
CA ALA A 82 -14.50 -4.48 1.12
C ALA A 82 -13.70 -5.29 0.10
N ALA A 83 -13.15 -4.61 -0.90
CA ALA A 83 -12.37 -5.23 -1.96
C ALA A 83 -11.17 -4.37 -2.37
N ALA A 84 -10.08 -5.03 -2.76
CA ALA A 84 -8.99 -4.39 -3.48
C ALA A 84 -9.24 -4.53 -4.99
N ALA A 85 -9.47 -3.43 -5.67
CA ALA A 85 -9.67 -3.46 -7.12
C ALA A 85 -8.37 -3.87 -7.83
N THR A 86 -8.43 -4.88 -8.68
CA THR A 86 -7.30 -5.37 -9.53
C THR A 86 -5.98 -5.65 -8.80
N MET A 87 -5.99 -5.80 -7.47
CA MET A 87 -4.81 -6.09 -6.65
C MET A 87 -4.71 -7.55 -6.21
N ALA A 88 -5.64 -8.40 -6.64
CA ALA A 88 -5.81 -9.73 -6.07
C ALA A 88 -4.50 -10.55 -6.08
N ASP A 89 -3.70 -10.41 -7.13
CA ASP A 89 -2.48 -11.20 -7.32
C ASP A 89 -1.23 -10.48 -6.78
N ASP A 90 -1.18 -9.16 -6.85
CA ASP A 90 0.00 -8.36 -6.47
C ASP A 90 0.07 -8.08 -4.97
N TRP A 91 -1.07 -7.88 -4.30
CA TRP A 91 -1.07 -7.45 -2.91
C TRP A 91 -0.39 -8.43 -1.94
N PRO A 92 -0.61 -9.75 -1.99
CA PRO A 92 0.08 -10.67 -1.10
C PRO A 92 1.60 -10.63 -1.28
N ALA A 93 2.09 -10.52 -2.52
CA ALA A 93 3.51 -10.41 -2.83
C ALA A 93 4.10 -9.07 -2.34
N LEU A 94 3.42 -7.96 -2.62
CA LEU A 94 3.81 -6.62 -2.16
C LEU A 94 3.87 -6.55 -0.63
N ARG A 95 2.84 -7.05 0.04
CA ARG A 95 2.76 -7.09 1.50
C ARG A 95 3.94 -7.86 2.11
N ALA A 96 4.20 -9.07 1.62
CA ALA A 96 5.30 -9.91 2.10
C ALA A 96 6.66 -9.24 1.87
N LEU A 97 6.84 -8.59 0.72
CA LEU A 97 8.08 -7.90 0.35
C LEU A 97 8.34 -6.68 1.27
N LEU A 98 7.34 -5.84 1.50
CA LEU A 98 7.45 -4.66 2.36
C LEU A 98 7.71 -5.04 3.82
N LEU A 99 7.05 -6.07 4.34
CA LEU A 99 7.29 -6.57 5.71
C LEU A 99 8.70 -7.15 5.86
N ARG A 100 9.21 -7.88 4.85
CA ARG A 100 10.57 -8.41 4.85
C ARG A 100 11.62 -7.31 4.86
N ILE A 101 11.41 -6.24 4.09
CA ILE A 101 12.36 -5.14 3.97
C ILE A 101 12.26 -4.18 5.17
N GLY A 102 11.06 -4.02 5.74
CA GLY A 102 10.81 -3.14 6.89
C GLY A 102 10.99 -1.65 6.59
N ARG A 103 10.93 -1.23 5.32
CA ARG A 103 11.07 0.16 4.88
C ARG A 103 9.98 0.51 3.87
N GLY A 104 9.62 1.81 3.84
CA GLY A 104 8.62 2.36 2.94
C GLY A 104 9.14 3.54 2.13
N GLY A 105 8.37 4.62 2.06
CA GLY A 105 8.70 5.82 1.28
C GLY A 105 8.73 5.55 -0.21
N ASN A 106 9.75 6.02 -0.91
CA ASN A 106 9.87 5.85 -2.36
C ASN A 106 10.00 4.39 -2.79
N LEU A 107 10.50 3.52 -1.90
CA LEU A 107 10.64 2.09 -2.15
C LEU A 107 9.32 1.37 -2.40
N VAL A 108 8.18 1.94 -1.95
CA VAL A 108 6.86 1.30 -2.13
C VAL A 108 6.50 1.12 -3.60
N THR A 109 6.84 2.09 -4.47
CA THR A 109 6.59 1.98 -5.91
C THR A 109 7.43 0.86 -6.53
N ASP A 110 8.72 0.80 -6.20
CA ASP A 110 9.63 -0.23 -6.71
C ASP A 110 9.25 -1.62 -6.18
N ALA A 111 8.86 -1.69 -4.91
CA ALA A 111 8.33 -2.91 -4.31
C ALA A 111 7.06 -3.41 -5.01
N TRP A 112 6.19 -2.49 -5.48
CA TRP A 112 5.03 -2.89 -6.25
C TRP A 112 5.41 -3.48 -7.60
N ILE A 113 6.32 -2.82 -8.35
CA ILE A 113 6.84 -3.37 -9.61
C ILE A 113 7.41 -4.77 -9.38
N ALA A 114 8.21 -4.93 -8.33
CA ALA A 114 8.79 -6.21 -7.97
C ALA A 114 7.72 -7.27 -7.63
N ALA A 115 6.67 -6.88 -6.88
CA ALA A 115 5.55 -7.77 -6.57
C ALA A 115 4.80 -8.22 -7.82
N SER A 116 4.54 -7.30 -8.76
CA SER A 116 3.89 -7.61 -10.04
C SER A 116 4.74 -8.55 -10.89
N VAL A 117 6.06 -8.35 -10.92
CA VAL A 117 7.01 -9.26 -11.61
C VAL A 117 6.93 -10.67 -11.04
N GLN A 118 6.94 -10.80 -9.71
CA GLN A 118 6.83 -12.10 -9.04
C GLN A 118 5.47 -12.78 -9.28
N SER A 119 4.38 -12.03 -9.15
CA SER A 119 3.02 -12.56 -9.34
C SER A 119 2.75 -13.01 -10.77
N SER A 120 3.37 -12.33 -11.74
CA SER A 120 3.22 -12.63 -13.17
C SER A 120 4.27 -13.62 -13.70
N SER A 121 5.22 -14.04 -12.85
CA SER A 121 6.38 -14.86 -13.26
C SER A 121 7.20 -14.21 -14.38
N GLU A 122 7.33 -12.90 -14.35
CA GLU A 122 8.07 -12.11 -15.33
C GLU A 122 9.53 -11.91 -14.91
N HIS A 123 10.31 -11.30 -15.79
CA HIS A 123 11.71 -10.96 -15.56
C HIS A 123 11.93 -9.46 -15.75
N LEU A 124 12.40 -8.78 -14.70
CA LEU A 124 12.66 -7.34 -14.75
C LEU A 124 14.04 -7.05 -15.32
N VAL A 125 14.10 -6.09 -16.25
CA VAL A 125 15.35 -5.50 -16.74
C VAL A 125 15.36 -4.03 -16.37
N THR A 126 16.40 -3.58 -15.67
CA THR A 126 16.49 -2.22 -15.12
C THR A 126 17.91 -1.71 -15.06
N PHE A 127 18.10 -0.40 -14.95
CA PHE A 127 19.37 0.22 -14.55
C PHE A 127 19.46 0.45 -13.04
N ASP A 128 18.32 0.34 -12.33
CA ASP A 128 18.24 0.62 -10.90
C ASP A 128 18.69 -0.58 -10.07
N ARG A 129 19.79 -0.37 -9.33
CA ARG A 129 20.37 -1.40 -8.46
C ARG A 129 19.55 -1.64 -7.18
N ASP A 130 18.63 -0.75 -6.83
CA ASP A 130 17.78 -0.93 -5.66
C ASP A 130 16.87 -2.14 -5.79
N PHE A 131 16.55 -2.56 -7.02
CA PHE A 131 15.82 -3.80 -7.27
C PHE A 131 16.57 -5.08 -6.84
N LEU A 132 17.88 -5.04 -6.62
CA LEU A 132 18.64 -6.18 -6.10
C LEU A 132 18.22 -6.58 -4.66
N GLN A 133 17.65 -5.65 -3.90
CA GLN A 133 17.08 -5.95 -2.58
C GLN A 133 15.62 -6.44 -2.66
N LEU A 134 14.96 -6.26 -3.80
CA LEU A 134 13.53 -6.54 -4.00
C LEU A 134 13.31 -7.87 -4.70
N LEU A 135 14.12 -8.18 -5.69
CA LEU A 135 14.00 -9.36 -6.56
C LEU A 135 15.20 -10.28 -6.47
N PRO A 136 15.02 -11.60 -6.58
CA PRO A 136 16.14 -12.52 -6.76
C PRO A 136 16.76 -12.33 -8.16
N THR A 137 18.05 -12.64 -8.28
CA THR A 137 18.81 -12.47 -9.53
C THR A 137 18.27 -13.26 -10.72
N ARG A 138 17.52 -14.34 -10.47
CA ARG A 138 16.85 -15.12 -11.52
C ARG A 138 15.72 -14.34 -12.20
N ASP A 139 15.10 -13.37 -11.51
CA ASP A 139 13.96 -12.58 -11.97
C ASP A 139 14.37 -11.14 -12.34
N LEU A 140 15.68 -10.84 -12.31
CA LEU A 140 16.21 -9.49 -12.47
C LEU A 140 17.49 -9.46 -13.28
N THR A 141 17.59 -8.56 -14.25
CA THR A 141 18.82 -8.14 -14.88
C THR A 141 19.04 -6.66 -14.65
N VAL A 142 20.16 -6.30 -14.01
CA VAL A 142 20.60 -4.92 -13.88
C VAL A 142 21.62 -4.64 -14.97
N LEU A 143 21.27 -3.74 -15.89
CA LEU A 143 22.16 -3.29 -16.96
C LEU A 143 23.23 -2.34 -16.40
N GLN A 144 24.42 -2.39 -16.97
CA GLN A 144 25.46 -1.39 -16.74
C GLN A 144 25.31 -0.29 -17.78
N ALA A 145 25.39 0.97 -17.33
CA ALA A 145 25.43 2.13 -18.20
C ALA A 145 26.81 2.31 -18.81
#